data_ebce2c095824fed6fe08adc3f129c03f
#
_entry.id   ebce2c095824fed6fe08adc3f129c03f
#
_cell.length_a   1.000
_cell.length_b   1.000
_cell.length_c   1.000
_cell.angle_alpha   90.00
_cell.angle_beta   90.00
_cell.angle_gamma   90.00
#
_symmetry.space_group_name_H-M   'P 1'
#
loop_
_entity.id
_entity.type
_entity.pdbx_description
1 polymer ?
#
loop_
_entity_poly.entity_id
_entity_poly.type
_entity_poly.pdbx_seq_one_letter_code
_entity_poly.pdbx_strand_id
1 'polypeptide(L)'
;EHAQHLHPIDVPRFARLGVIASMQGVHASSDGPWVPKRLGEPRAGERTYVWRSLIDSGALVSNGTDVPVEDIDPLASFRASVTREMVNGQRFHPEQNMTRQEALASYTWNNAYAGFEEDLKGSLAPGNLADFVVLDRDILRVPDAELASAHVLHTVLAGRVVYSRAP
;
A
#
# COMPACT_ATOMS: atom_id res chain seq x y z
N GLU A 1 -6.33 -7.59 10.08
CA GLU A 1 -5.04 -6.87 10.13
C GLU A 1 -3.92 -7.76 9.61
N HIS A 2 -2.93 -7.19 8.92
CA HIS A 2 -1.77 -7.78 8.27
C HIS A 2 -2.08 -8.69 7.06
N ALA A 3 -2.89 -9.74 7.19
CA ALA A 3 -3.21 -10.69 6.11
C ALA A 3 -1.98 -11.18 5.31
N GLN A 4 -0.81 -11.28 5.98
CA GLN A 4 0.49 -11.52 5.36
C GLN A 4 0.59 -12.90 4.69
N HIS A 5 -0.02 -13.91 5.32
CA HIS A 5 0.06 -15.29 4.87
C HIS A 5 -1.33 -15.89 4.77
N LEU A 6 -1.83 -16.07 3.56
CA LEU A 6 -3.16 -16.58 3.31
C LEU A 6 -3.11 -17.93 2.58
N HIS A 7 -3.96 -18.85 2.99
CA HIS A 7 -4.16 -20.05 2.19
C HIS A 7 -4.94 -19.68 0.91
N PRO A 8 -4.58 -20.18 -0.29
CA PRO A 8 -5.24 -19.79 -1.53
C PRO A 8 -6.77 -19.96 -1.51
N ILE A 9 -7.28 -20.98 -0.81
CA ILE A 9 -8.74 -21.20 -0.67
C ILE A 9 -9.44 -20.09 0.13
N ASP A 10 -8.71 -19.33 0.96
CA ASP A 10 -9.27 -18.27 1.79
C ASP A 10 -9.27 -16.90 1.09
N VAL A 11 -8.44 -16.71 0.06
CA VAL A 11 -8.35 -15.44 -0.68
C VAL A 11 -9.72 -14.97 -1.19
N PRO A 12 -10.52 -15.80 -1.93
CA PRO A 12 -11.82 -15.34 -2.41
C PRO A 12 -12.87 -15.17 -1.31
N ARG A 13 -12.60 -15.63 -0.08
CA ARG A 13 -13.50 -15.44 1.05
C ARG A 13 -13.52 -14.00 1.54
N PHE A 14 -12.44 -13.25 1.37
CA PHE A 14 -12.38 -11.83 1.72
C PHE A 14 -13.48 -11.06 0.97
N ALA A 15 -13.51 -11.15 -0.35
CA ALA A 15 -14.54 -10.50 -1.17
C ALA A 15 -15.94 -11.01 -0.82
N ARG A 16 -16.13 -12.34 -0.75
CA ARG A 16 -17.44 -12.94 -0.49
C ARG A 16 -18.04 -12.54 0.85
N LEU A 17 -17.23 -12.32 1.87
CA LEU A 17 -17.66 -11.96 3.23
C LEU A 17 -17.55 -10.45 3.49
N GLY A 18 -17.13 -9.64 2.53
CA GLY A 18 -16.92 -8.21 2.71
C GLY A 18 -15.80 -7.88 3.70
N VAL A 19 -14.80 -8.76 3.83
CA VAL A 19 -13.67 -8.53 4.73
C VAL A 19 -12.62 -7.68 4.02
N ILE A 20 -12.21 -6.59 4.66
CA ILE A 20 -11.11 -5.73 4.19
C ILE A 20 -9.78 -6.35 4.61
N ALA A 21 -8.86 -6.49 3.67
CA ALA A 21 -7.49 -6.89 3.97
C ALA A 21 -6.66 -5.64 4.31
N SER A 22 -6.50 -5.34 5.60
CA SER A 22 -5.63 -4.26 6.07
C SER A 22 -4.20 -4.76 6.12
N MET A 23 -3.36 -4.26 5.23
CA MET A 23 -2.02 -4.79 4.99
C MET A 23 -0.94 -3.69 5.06
N GLN A 24 0.31 -4.08 4.91
CA GLN A 24 1.46 -3.18 4.90
C GLN A 24 2.37 -3.51 3.72
N GLY A 25 2.41 -2.59 2.74
CA GLY A 25 3.23 -2.80 1.54
C GLY A 25 4.71 -2.96 1.84
N VAL A 26 5.22 -2.18 2.80
CA VAL A 26 6.63 -2.19 3.19
C VAL A 26 7.08 -3.52 3.78
N HIS A 27 6.20 -4.27 4.46
CA HIS A 27 6.55 -5.59 5.02
C HIS A 27 7.02 -6.58 3.95
N ALA A 28 6.49 -6.53 2.72
CA ALA A 28 7.00 -7.38 1.65
C ALA A 28 8.45 -7.04 1.27
N SER A 29 8.87 -5.78 1.47
CA SER A 29 10.24 -5.34 1.22
C SER A 29 11.21 -5.81 2.30
N SER A 30 10.84 -5.66 3.57
CA SER A 30 11.68 -6.02 4.72
C SER A 30 11.72 -7.53 4.96
N ASP A 31 10.59 -8.22 4.82
CA ASP A 31 10.43 -9.64 5.12
C ASP A 31 10.83 -10.56 3.97
N GLY A 32 10.67 -10.10 2.73
CA GLY A 32 10.89 -10.90 1.53
C GLY A 32 12.20 -11.70 1.51
N PRO A 33 13.34 -11.16 1.97
CA PRO A 33 14.61 -11.90 1.96
C PRO A 33 14.65 -13.15 2.85
N TRP A 34 13.78 -13.22 3.86
CA TRP A 34 13.80 -14.34 4.81
C TRP A 34 12.51 -15.19 4.82
N VAL A 35 11.40 -14.70 4.26
CA VAL A 35 10.13 -15.45 4.18
C VAL A 35 10.31 -16.84 3.54
N PRO A 36 11.02 -16.98 2.39
CA PRO A 36 11.23 -18.31 1.80
C PRO A 36 12.00 -19.27 2.72
N LYS A 37 12.89 -18.73 3.55
CA LYS A 37 13.65 -19.55 4.53
C LYS A 37 12.77 -20.05 5.68
N ARG A 38 11.69 -19.35 5.98
CA ARG A 38 10.75 -19.71 7.05
C ARG A 38 9.64 -20.63 6.58
N LEU A 39 9.08 -20.33 5.40
CA LEU A 39 7.90 -21.04 4.89
C LEU A 39 8.26 -22.12 3.85
N GLY A 40 9.43 -22.02 3.21
CA GLY A 40 9.79 -22.80 2.03
C GLY A 40 9.07 -22.28 0.78
N GLU A 41 9.74 -22.42 -0.36
CA GLU A 41 9.09 -22.34 -1.68
C GLU A 41 8.32 -23.67 -1.93
N PRO A 42 7.13 -23.72 -2.54
CA PRO A 42 6.41 -22.60 -3.17
C PRO A 42 5.48 -21.80 -2.22
N ARG A 43 5.39 -22.21 -0.93
CA ARG A 43 4.45 -21.58 0.02
C ARG A 43 4.69 -20.08 0.17
N ALA A 44 5.94 -19.63 0.12
CA ALA A 44 6.26 -18.20 0.17
C ALA A 44 5.61 -17.44 -0.98
N GLY A 45 5.69 -17.93 -2.22
CA GLY A 45 5.10 -17.31 -3.40
C GLY A 45 3.58 -17.38 -3.42
N GLU A 46 3.02 -18.56 -3.09
CA GLU A 46 1.58 -18.80 -3.20
C GLU A 46 0.75 -18.09 -2.12
N ARG A 47 1.34 -17.74 -0.98
CA ARG A 47 0.59 -17.37 0.23
C ARG A 47 1.00 -16.06 0.86
N THR A 48 2.11 -15.44 0.45
CA THR A 48 2.66 -14.30 1.16
C THR A 48 2.46 -13.00 0.40
N TYR A 49 1.82 -12.03 1.05
CA TYR A 49 1.53 -10.71 0.49
C TYR A 49 0.84 -10.80 -0.87
N VAL A 50 -0.24 -11.60 -0.95
CA VAL A 50 -0.93 -11.95 -2.20
C VAL A 50 -1.92 -10.86 -2.62
N TRP A 51 -1.45 -9.63 -2.77
CA TRP A 51 -2.29 -8.46 -3.02
C TRP A 51 -3.04 -8.55 -4.34
N ARG A 52 -2.34 -8.97 -5.42
CA ARG A 52 -2.99 -9.13 -6.74
C ARG A 52 -4.13 -10.15 -6.66
N SER A 53 -3.87 -11.28 -6.01
CA SER A 53 -4.89 -12.31 -5.85
C SER A 53 -6.10 -11.83 -5.03
N LEU A 54 -5.88 -11.03 -3.99
CA LEU A 54 -6.94 -10.42 -3.20
C LEU A 54 -7.77 -9.43 -4.05
N ILE A 55 -7.09 -8.51 -4.74
CA ILE A 55 -7.75 -7.49 -5.58
C ILE A 55 -8.53 -8.15 -6.72
N ASP A 56 -7.94 -9.12 -7.42
CA ASP A 56 -8.59 -9.85 -8.51
C ASP A 56 -9.80 -10.66 -8.03
N SER A 57 -9.81 -11.09 -6.77
CA SER A 57 -10.99 -11.72 -6.16
C SER A 57 -12.11 -10.74 -5.81
N GLY A 58 -11.88 -9.43 -5.94
CA GLY A 58 -12.80 -8.36 -5.57
C GLY A 58 -12.70 -7.93 -4.10
N ALA A 59 -11.67 -8.38 -3.37
CA ALA A 59 -11.44 -7.92 -2.00
C ALA A 59 -10.88 -6.51 -1.98
N LEU A 60 -11.32 -5.71 -1.01
CA LEU A 60 -10.74 -4.41 -0.74
C LEU A 60 -9.46 -4.58 0.08
N VAL A 61 -8.37 -3.96 -0.40
CA VAL A 61 -7.08 -3.92 0.30
C VAL A 61 -6.85 -2.50 0.79
N SER A 62 -6.66 -2.32 2.09
CA SER A 62 -6.17 -1.07 2.68
C SER A 62 -4.70 -1.22 3.07
N ASN A 63 -3.97 -0.11 3.22
CA ASN A 63 -2.53 -0.13 3.39
C ASN A 63 -2.08 0.85 4.47
N GLY A 64 -1.08 0.45 5.23
CA GLY A 64 -0.43 1.23 6.27
C GLY A 64 1.06 0.93 6.36
N THR A 65 1.75 1.47 7.35
CA THR A 65 3.18 1.21 7.61
C THR A 65 3.43 0.35 8.84
N ASP A 66 2.41 0.24 9.73
CA ASP A 66 2.52 -0.46 11.01
C ASP A 66 3.60 0.16 11.93
N VAL A 67 3.69 1.51 11.92
CA VAL A 67 4.62 2.23 12.79
C VAL A 67 4.32 1.90 14.28
N PRO A 68 5.33 1.57 15.10
CA PRO A 68 6.78 1.70 14.90
C PRO A 68 7.50 0.41 14.40
N VAL A 69 6.77 -0.58 13.90
CA VAL A 69 7.39 -1.81 13.34
C VAL A 69 8.22 -1.46 12.11
N GLU A 70 7.66 -0.61 11.25
CA GLU A 70 8.36 -0.01 10.12
C GLU A 70 8.37 1.51 10.25
N ASP A 71 9.12 2.20 9.38
CA ASP A 71 9.10 3.66 9.31
C ASP A 71 7.70 4.17 8.92
N ILE A 72 7.36 5.35 9.42
CA ILE A 72 6.09 6.02 9.12
C ILE A 72 5.95 6.45 7.64
N ASP A 73 7.02 6.36 6.83
CA ASP A 73 7.02 6.83 5.44
C ASP A 73 6.03 6.07 4.53
N PRO A 74 4.90 6.67 4.14
CA PRO A 74 3.93 6.02 3.27
C PRO A 74 4.43 5.88 1.82
N LEU A 75 5.40 6.69 1.38
CA LEU A 75 5.95 6.61 0.02
C LEU A 75 6.83 5.38 -0.15
N ALA A 76 7.58 4.99 0.88
CA ALA A 76 8.33 3.74 0.89
C ALA A 76 7.40 2.53 0.77
N SER A 77 6.29 2.53 1.50
CA SER A 77 5.29 1.47 1.46
C SER A 77 4.51 1.46 0.14
N PHE A 78 4.16 2.63 -0.43
CA PHE A 78 3.61 2.75 -1.78
C PHE A 78 4.54 2.14 -2.83
N ARG A 79 5.84 2.50 -2.80
CA ARG A 79 6.85 1.95 -3.70
C ARG A 79 6.92 0.43 -3.58
N ALA A 80 6.99 -0.11 -2.38
CA ALA A 80 7.02 -1.55 -2.15
C ALA A 80 5.77 -2.25 -2.70
N SER A 81 4.59 -1.66 -2.57
CA SER A 81 3.34 -2.19 -3.11
C SER A 81 3.35 -2.28 -4.65
N VAL A 82 3.99 -1.33 -5.32
CA VAL A 82 4.05 -1.26 -6.80
C VAL A 82 5.20 -2.08 -7.37
N THR A 83 6.38 -2.05 -6.73
CA THR A 83 7.60 -2.65 -7.29
C THR A 83 7.91 -4.02 -6.72
N ARG A 84 7.47 -4.31 -5.51
CA ARG A 84 7.84 -5.47 -4.70
C ARG A 84 9.36 -5.61 -4.52
N GLU A 85 10.05 -4.48 -4.59
CA GLU A 85 11.49 -4.42 -4.38
C GLU A 85 11.81 -4.60 -2.89
N MET A 86 12.66 -5.57 -2.62
CA MET A 86 13.12 -5.89 -1.28
C MET A 86 14.32 -5.01 -0.90
N VAL A 87 14.63 -4.97 0.40
CA VAL A 87 15.79 -4.24 0.94
C VAL A 87 17.13 -4.67 0.32
N ASN A 88 17.20 -5.86 -0.26
CA ASN A 88 18.38 -6.39 -0.96
C ASN A 88 18.40 -6.07 -2.47
N GLY A 89 17.46 -5.28 -2.98
CA GLY A 89 17.34 -4.90 -4.38
C GLY A 89 16.71 -5.94 -5.30
N GLN A 90 16.38 -7.13 -4.80
CA GLN A 90 15.62 -8.12 -5.55
C GLN A 90 14.13 -7.83 -5.49
N ARG A 91 13.31 -8.50 -6.34
CA ARG A 91 11.84 -8.40 -6.27
C ARG A 91 11.25 -9.66 -5.68
N PHE A 92 10.31 -9.49 -4.74
CA PHE A 92 9.60 -10.58 -4.10
C PHE A 92 8.26 -10.84 -4.80
N HIS A 93 8.18 -11.89 -5.62
CA HIS A 93 6.96 -12.29 -6.34
C HIS A 93 6.25 -11.12 -7.04
N PRO A 94 6.90 -10.50 -8.07
CA PRO A 94 6.41 -9.26 -8.71
C PRO A 94 5.05 -9.43 -9.40
N GLU A 95 4.61 -10.66 -9.67
CA GLU A 95 3.27 -10.96 -10.18
C GLU A 95 2.14 -10.58 -9.20
N GLN A 96 2.48 -10.36 -7.94
CA GLN A 96 1.56 -9.94 -6.89
C GLN A 96 1.57 -8.42 -6.65
N ASN A 97 2.24 -7.62 -7.47
CA ASN A 97 2.27 -6.17 -7.31
C ASN A 97 0.89 -5.52 -7.53
N MET A 98 0.71 -4.34 -6.96
CA MET A 98 -0.42 -3.45 -7.26
C MET A 98 -0.08 -2.58 -8.47
N THR A 99 -1.08 -2.15 -9.21
CA THR A 99 -0.96 -0.98 -10.07
C THR A 99 -0.78 0.26 -9.20
N ARG A 100 -0.28 1.36 -9.79
CA ARG A 100 -0.10 2.63 -9.05
C ARG A 100 -1.41 3.22 -8.55
N GLN A 101 -2.48 3.06 -9.33
CA GLN A 101 -3.82 3.50 -8.93
C GLN A 101 -4.34 2.68 -7.75
N GLU A 102 -4.19 1.36 -7.77
CA GLU A 102 -4.58 0.49 -6.66
C GLU A 102 -3.77 0.79 -5.39
N ALA A 103 -2.46 0.97 -5.53
CA ALA A 103 -1.59 1.35 -4.42
C ALA A 103 -2.00 2.73 -3.85
N LEU A 104 -2.30 3.72 -4.69
CA LEU A 104 -2.79 5.02 -4.21
C LEU A 104 -4.15 4.88 -3.52
N ALA A 105 -5.09 4.15 -4.13
CA ALA A 105 -6.41 3.92 -3.55
C ALA A 105 -6.32 3.23 -2.19
N SER A 106 -5.39 2.26 -2.02
CA SER A 106 -5.19 1.54 -0.76
C SER A 106 -4.72 2.45 0.39
N TYR A 107 -4.05 3.57 0.08
CA TYR A 107 -3.63 4.58 1.05
C TYR A 107 -4.62 5.73 1.25
N THR A 108 -5.64 5.85 0.42
CA THR A 108 -6.58 6.99 0.42
C THR A 108 -8.01 6.51 0.62
N TRP A 109 -8.75 6.30 -0.47
CA TRP A 109 -10.17 5.98 -0.42
C TRP A 109 -10.45 4.66 0.33
N ASN A 110 -9.65 3.61 0.12
CA ASN A 110 -9.87 2.33 0.79
C ASN A 110 -9.68 2.45 2.31
N ASN A 111 -8.74 3.29 2.77
CA ASN A 111 -8.57 3.58 4.19
C ASN A 111 -9.73 4.39 4.77
N ALA A 112 -10.23 5.38 4.01
CA ALA A 112 -11.40 6.16 4.41
C ALA A 112 -12.62 5.22 4.54
N TYR A 113 -12.84 4.34 3.56
CA TYR A 113 -13.90 3.34 3.58
C TYR A 113 -13.77 2.38 4.78
N ALA A 114 -12.56 1.90 5.07
CA ALA A 114 -12.29 1.03 6.22
C ALA A 114 -12.56 1.74 7.56
N GLY A 115 -12.44 3.07 7.58
CA GLY A 115 -12.74 3.93 8.74
C GLY A 115 -14.17 4.44 8.79
N PHE A 116 -15.04 4.09 7.83
CA PHE A 116 -16.40 4.63 7.67
C PHE A 116 -16.43 6.16 7.48
N GLU A 117 -15.46 6.68 6.73
CA GLU A 117 -15.25 8.11 6.48
C GLU A 117 -15.16 8.45 4.98
N GLU A 118 -15.56 7.54 4.09
CA GLU A 118 -15.49 7.68 2.64
C GLU A 118 -16.33 8.83 2.08
N ASP A 119 -17.37 9.24 2.81
CA ASP A 119 -18.20 10.40 2.47
C ASP A 119 -17.54 11.74 2.89
N LEU A 120 -16.46 11.69 3.67
CA LEU A 120 -15.79 12.87 4.22
C LEU A 120 -14.41 13.09 3.63
N LYS A 121 -13.67 12.02 3.35
CA LYS A 121 -12.26 12.07 2.91
C LYS A 121 -11.87 10.87 2.05
N GLY A 122 -10.60 10.79 1.67
CA GLY A 122 -10.05 9.74 0.82
C GLY A 122 -10.06 10.09 -0.68
N SER A 123 -10.68 11.21 -1.06
CA SER A 123 -10.65 11.75 -2.41
C SER A 123 -10.65 13.28 -2.40
N LEU A 124 -10.30 13.88 -3.56
CA LEU A 124 -10.36 15.34 -3.76
C LEU A 124 -11.67 15.78 -4.44
N ALA A 125 -12.74 15.00 -4.25
CA ALA A 125 -14.05 15.34 -4.79
C ALA A 125 -14.63 16.60 -4.09
N PRO A 126 -15.40 17.44 -4.81
CA PRO A 126 -16.12 18.56 -4.18
C PRO A 126 -17.02 18.06 -3.05
N GLY A 127 -16.93 18.70 -1.89
CA GLY A 127 -17.66 18.32 -0.69
C GLY A 127 -16.84 17.53 0.34
N ASN A 128 -15.74 16.92 -0.07
CA ASN A 128 -14.82 16.27 0.85
C ASN A 128 -13.91 17.29 1.57
N LEU A 129 -13.34 16.84 2.68
CA LEU A 129 -12.31 17.59 3.40
C LEU A 129 -11.11 17.86 2.49
N ALA A 130 -10.56 19.06 2.57
CA ALA A 130 -9.36 19.44 1.84
C ALA A 130 -8.10 18.88 2.57
N ASP A 131 -7.99 17.54 2.61
CA ASP A 131 -6.88 16.80 3.18
C ASP A 131 -6.08 16.20 2.03
N PHE A 132 -4.89 16.74 1.77
CA PHE A 132 -4.05 16.27 0.66
C PHE A 132 -2.57 16.57 0.88
N VAL A 133 -1.74 15.90 0.10
CA VAL A 133 -0.31 16.17 0.01
C VAL A 133 0.05 16.64 -1.41
N VAL A 134 1.05 17.52 -1.49
CA VAL A 134 1.68 17.91 -2.74
C VAL A 134 3.03 17.21 -2.81
N LEU A 135 3.28 16.49 -3.88
CA LEU A 135 4.53 15.76 -4.11
C LEU A 135 5.40 16.50 -5.13
N ASP A 136 6.71 16.30 -5.07
CA ASP A 136 7.67 16.89 -6.02
C ASP A 136 7.65 16.21 -7.40
N ARG A 137 6.94 15.09 -7.53
CA ARG A 137 6.82 14.33 -8.79
C ARG A 137 5.50 13.56 -8.87
N ASP A 138 5.11 13.22 -10.10
CA ASP A 138 3.92 12.41 -10.38
C ASP A 138 4.22 10.92 -10.13
N ILE A 139 3.94 10.43 -8.92
CA ILE A 139 4.15 9.04 -8.52
C ILE A 139 3.33 8.04 -9.35
N LEU A 140 2.34 8.49 -10.09
CA LEU A 140 1.55 7.63 -10.98
C LEU A 140 2.22 7.41 -12.34
N ARG A 141 3.23 8.24 -12.72
CA ARG A 141 3.82 8.24 -14.07
C ARG A 141 5.33 8.12 -14.11
N VAL A 142 6.05 8.60 -13.09
CA VAL A 142 7.53 8.50 -13.08
C VAL A 142 8.00 7.05 -13.18
N PRO A 143 9.21 6.77 -13.73
CA PRO A 143 9.79 5.43 -13.68
C PRO A 143 9.88 4.88 -12.26
N ASP A 144 9.80 3.54 -12.09
CA ASP A 144 9.85 2.89 -10.77
C ASP A 144 11.09 3.29 -9.97
N ALA A 145 12.24 3.44 -10.64
CA ALA A 145 13.50 3.86 -10.01
C ALA A 145 13.42 5.26 -9.36
N GLU A 146 12.53 6.12 -9.84
CA GLU A 146 12.37 7.49 -9.32
C GLU A 146 11.40 7.56 -8.13
N LEU A 147 10.62 6.50 -7.86
CA LEU A 147 9.71 6.48 -6.72
C LEU A 147 10.43 6.64 -5.37
N ALA A 148 11.65 6.10 -5.27
CA ALA A 148 12.46 6.20 -4.06
C ALA A 148 12.90 7.64 -3.72
N SER A 149 12.86 8.55 -4.70
CA SER A 149 13.23 9.96 -4.55
C SER A 149 12.03 10.90 -4.58
N ALA A 150 10.82 10.37 -4.44
CA ALA A 150 9.62 11.17 -4.27
C ALA A 150 9.57 11.80 -2.86
N HIS A 151 9.18 13.07 -2.79
CA HIS A 151 9.11 13.78 -1.53
C HIS A 151 7.80 14.55 -1.39
N VAL A 152 7.31 14.64 -0.15
CA VAL A 152 6.21 15.53 0.19
C VAL A 152 6.73 16.96 0.25
N LEU A 153 6.16 17.85 -0.57
CA LEU A 153 6.41 19.31 -0.54
C LEU A 153 5.52 19.99 0.48
N HIS A 154 4.23 19.66 0.47
CA HIS A 154 3.26 20.21 1.40
C HIS A 154 2.30 19.13 1.90
N THR A 155 1.88 19.27 3.15
CA THR A 155 0.72 18.56 3.70
C THR A 155 -0.33 19.56 4.08
N VAL A 156 -1.56 19.34 3.60
CA VAL A 156 -2.73 20.18 3.87
C VAL A 156 -3.74 19.36 4.65
N LEU A 157 -4.24 19.92 5.76
CA LEU A 157 -5.26 19.31 6.59
C LEU A 157 -6.39 20.32 6.82
N ALA A 158 -7.61 19.95 6.49
CA ALA A 158 -8.78 20.82 6.54
C ALA A 158 -8.54 22.17 5.84
N GLY A 159 -7.88 22.15 4.68
CA GLY A 159 -7.56 23.33 3.88
C GLY A 159 -6.40 24.19 4.41
N ARG A 160 -5.74 23.78 5.50
CA ARG A 160 -4.59 24.51 6.07
C ARG A 160 -3.29 23.76 5.83
N VAL A 161 -2.27 24.49 5.38
CA VAL A 161 -0.92 23.92 5.25
C VAL A 161 -0.36 23.65 6.65
N VAL A 162 -0.13 22.37 6.98
CA VAL A 162 0.43 21.93 8.28
C VAL A 162 1.89 21.53 8.18
N TYR A 163 2.38 21.29 6.95
CA TYR A 163 3.78 21.01 6.68
C TYR A 163 4.19 21.64 5.35
N SER A 164 5.38 22.20 5.31
CA SER A 164 6.07 22.62 4.07
C SER A 164 7.52 22.18 4.16
N ARG A 165 8.00 21.51 3.12
CA ARG A 165 9.42 21.17 3.00
C ARG A 165 10.22 22.46 2.80
N ALA A 166 11.29 22.62 3.57
CA ALA A 166 12.25 23.70 3.33
C ALA A 166 12.92 23.55 1.96
N PRO A 167 13.23 24.64 1.27
CA PRO A 167 13.93 24.63 0.00
C PRO A 167 15.33 23.98 0.06
#